data_8d822d41f9a01802dc00113dd499fef1
#
_entry.id   8d822d41f9a01802dc00113dd499fef1
#
_cell.length_a   1.000
_cell.length_b   1.000
_cell.length_c   1.000
_cell.angle_alpha   90.00
_cell.angle_beta   90.00
_cell.angle_gamma   90.00
#
_symmetry.space_group_name_H-M   'P 1'
#
loop_
_entity.id
_entity.type
_entity.pdbx_description
1 polymer ?
#
loop_
_entity_poly.entity_id
_entity_poly.type
_entity_poly.pdbx_seq_one_letter_code
_entity_poly.pdbx_strand_id
1 'polypeptide(L)'
;MTDTRPHRRLRWWFALAAGLLLLAGCATLDERQREWIFQPGARTWWGGSAAAEGMQDRWIEFVSAESGDTVRLHALWAPQGRADAPVLLYLHGARYDVRGSAHRMRRLQALGFAVLGVDYRGFGQSSAVLPSEDMAYEDAQAAWDWLAREPPDRPRYVFGHSLGGAIAVDLASRRDDVRALIVEGSFTSI
;
A
#
# COMPACT_ATOMS: atom_id res chain seq x y z
N MET A 1 -63.30 -20.38 3.85
CA MET A 1 -62.04 -20.23 3.07
C MET A 1 -61.30 -19.02 3.62
N THR A 2 -60.33 -19.22 4.49
CA THR A 2 -59.57 -18.15 5.14
C THR A 2 -58.43 -17.75 4.23
N ASP A 3 -58.41 -16.47 3.83
CA ASP A 3 -57.38 -15.89 2.92
C ASP A 3 -56.02 -15.79 3.66
N THR A 4 -55.11 -16.68 3.34
CA THR A 4 -53.74 -16.78 3.92
C THR A 4 -52.68 -15.90 3.21
N ARG A 5 -53.12 -15.01 2.30
CA ARG A 5 -52.21 -14.24 1.41
C ARG A 5 -51.42 -13.10 2.08
N PRO A 6 -51.89 -12.36 3.10
CA PRO A 6 -51.17 -11.23 3.66
C PRO A 6 -49.90 -11.67 4.45
N HIS A 7 -49.94 -12.79 5.18
CA HIS A 7 -48.83 -13.28 5.99
C HIS A 7 -47.64 -13.77 5.14
N ARG A 8 -47.92 -14.26 3.92
CA ARG A 8 -46.84 -14.73 3.01
C ARG A 8 -46.04 -13.56 2.46
N ARG A 9 -46.67 -12.45 2.09
CA ARG A 9 -46.01 -11.22 1.62
C ARG A 9 -45.16 -10.60 2.74
N LEU A 10 -45.69 -10.52 3.95
CA LEU A 10 -45.00 -9.97 5.12
C LEU A 10 -43.70 -10.77 5.45
N ARG A 11 -43.74 -12.10 5.33
CA ARG A 11 -42.54 -12.96 5.51
C ARG A 11 -41.46 -12.67 4.48
N TRP A 12 -41.81 -12.39 3.23
CA TRP A 12 -40.86 -12.02 2.18
C TRP A 12 -40.23 -10.65 2.46
N TRP A 13 -40.98 -9.68 2.95
CA TRP A 13 -40.43 -8.38 3.34
C TRP A 13 -39.45 -8.49 4.51
N PHE A 14 -39.75 -9.31 5.51
CA PHE A 14 -38.81 -9.58 6.61
C PHE A 14 -37.54 -10.30 6.13
N ALA A 15 -37.66 -11.27 5.25
CA ALA A 15 -36.51 -11.97 4.69
C ALA A 15 -35.61 -11.01 3.87
N LEU A 16 -36.23 -10.12 3.09
CA LEU A 16 -35.53 -9.11 2.30
C LEU A 16 -34.82 -8.08 3.19
N ALA A 17 -35.51 -7.58 4.22
CA ALA A 17 -34.91 -6.67 5.20
C ALA A 17 -33.77 -7.33 5.98
N ALA A 18 -33.90 -8.57 6.40
CA ALA A 18 -32.84 -9.32 7.05
C ALA A 18 -31.64 -9.54 6.13
N GLY A 19 -31.87 -9.86 4.86
CA GLY A 19 -30.81 -9.97 3.85
C GLY A 19 -30.05 -8.66 3.63
N LEU A 20 -30.77 -7.54 3.52
CA LEU A 20 -30.15 -6.21 3.39
C LEU A 20 -29.33 -5.81 4.64
N LEU A 21 -29.83 -6.12 5.84
CA LEU A 21 -29.12 -5.87 7.08
C LEU A 21 -27.84 -6.71 7.19
N LEU A 22 -27.88 -7.97 6.75
CA LEU A 22 -26.68 -8.84 6.70
C LEU A 22 -25.66 -8.32 5.71
N LEU A 23 -26.07 -7.92 4.52
CA LEU A 23 -25.19 -7.34 3.51
C LEU A 23 -24.54 -6.02 4.00
N ALA A 24 -25.34 -5.13 4.61
CA ALA A 24 -24.83 -3.90 5.20
C ALA A 24 -23.85 -4.21 6.35
N GLY A 25 -24.15 -5.20 7.19
CA GLY A 25 -23.26 -5.65 8.25
C GLY A 25 -21.92 -6.19 7.73
N CYS A 26 -21.92 -6.98 6.66
CA CYS A 26 -20.70 -7.48 6.05
C CYS A 26 -19.85 -6.34 5.47
N ALA A 27 -20.45 -5.38 4.77
CA ALA A 27 -19.73 -4.24 4.21
C ALA A 27 -19.08 -3.37 5.30
N THR A 28 -19.81 -3.09 6.39
CA THR A 28 -19.24 -2.33 7.52
C THR A 28 -18.13 -3.07 8.25
N LEU A 29 -18.19 -4.40 8.34
CA LEU A 29 -17.12 -5.21 8.93
C LEU A 29 -15.85 -5.18 8.07
N ASP A 30 -15.99 -5.28 6.74
CA ASP A 30 -14.87 -5.17 5.80
C ASP A 30 -14.15 -3.81 5.93
N GLU A 31 -14.90 -2.71 5.90
CA GLU A 31 -14.33 -1.37 6.08
C GLU A 31 -13.59 -1.23 7.41
N ARG A 32 -14.17 -1.71 8.53
CA ARG A 32 -13.54 -1.68 9.85
C ARG A 32 -12.29 -2.53 9.92
N GLN A 33 -12.31 -3.70 9.30
CA GLN A 33 -11.13 -4.57 9.22
C GLN A 33 -10.00 -3.88 8.47
N ARG A 34 -10.27 -3.26 7.33
CA ARG A 34 -9.29 -2.50 6.54
C ARG A 34 -8.74 -1.31 7.32
N GLU A 35 -9.60 -0.53 8.00
CA GLU A 35 -9.16 0.56 8.89
C GLU A 35 -8.20 0.06 9.99
N TRP A 36 -8.46 -1.10 10.57
CA TRP A 36 -7.64 -1.67 11.64
C TRP A 36 -6.31 -2.23 11.14
N ILE A 37 -6.30 -2.88 9.99
CA ILE A 37 -5.09 -3.47 9.39
C ILE A 37 -4.16 -2.35 8.89
N PHE A 38 -4.67 -1.47 8.06
CA PHE A 38 -3.86 -0.44 7.41
C PHE A 38 -3.58 0.76 8.34
N GLN A 39 -4.56 1.16 9.15
CA GLN A 39 -4.51 2.37 9.97
C GLN A 39 -4.06 3.60 9.15
N PRO A 40 -4.72 3.90 8.01
CA PRO A 40 -4.25 4.89 7.07
C PRO A 40 -4.23 6.29 7.67
N GLY A 41 -3.47 7.19 7.07
CA GLY A 41 -3.39 8.58 7.49
C GLY A 41 -2.05 9.24 7.15
N ALA A 42 -1.98 10.55 7.43
CA ALA A 42 -0.82 11.38 7.12
C ALA A 42 0.11 11.61 8.33
N ARG A 43 0.12 10.67 9.29
CA ARG A 43 0.96 10.79 10.49
C ARG A 43 2.38 10.32 10.22
N THR A 44 3.33 11.18 10.52
CA THR A 44 4.76 10.83 10.48
C THR A 44 5.22 10.34 11.86
N TRP A 45 6.01 9.27 11.91
CA TRP A 45 6.66 8.84 13.14
C TRP A 45 7.60 9.93 13.67
N TRP A 46 7.72 10.04 15.01
CA TRP A 46 8.59 11.02 15.65
C TRP A 46 10.03 10.97 15.12
N GLY A 47 10.57 12.14 14.75
CA GLY A 47 11.89 12.25 14.14
C GLY A 47 11.97 11.88 12.65
N GLY A 48 10.90 11.34 12.06
CA GLY A 48 10.89 10.92 10.65
C GLY A 48 11.11 12.09 9.69
N SER A 49 10.48 13.24 9.94
CA SER A 49 10.66 14.43 9.11
C SER A 49 12.12 14.91 9.10
N ALA A 50 12.80 14.92 10.25
CA ALA A 50 14.22 15.26 10.31
C ALA A 50 15.11 14.24 9.59
N ALA A 51 14.80 12.94 9.71
CA ALA A 51 15.52 11.89 8.99
C ALA A 51 15.30 11.94 7.47
N ALA A 52 14.17 12.48 7.02
CA ALA A 52 13.85 12.68 5.61
C ALA A 52 14.50 13.94 4.99
N GLU A 53 15.15 14.79 5.79
CA GLU A 53 15.78 16.00 5.29
C GLU A 53 16.81 15.69 4.19
N GLY A 54 16.71 16.39 3.03
CA GLY A 54 17.54 16.14 1.85
C GLY A 54 17.13 14.94 0.99
N MET A 55 16.11 14.14 1.38
CA MET A 55 15.41 13.27 0.46
C MET A 55 14.51 14.10 -0.47
N GLN A 56 14.24 13.56 -1.65
CA GLN A 56 13.50 14.27 -2.69
C GLN A 56 12.09 13.70 -2.80
N ASP A 57 11.07 14.56 -2.75
CA ASP A 57 9.71 14.14 -3.05
C ASP A 57 9.59 13.73 -4.51
N ARG A 58 8.87 12.63 -4.75
CA ARG A 58 8.53 12.11 -6.06
C ARG A 58 7.04 11.82 -6.12
N TRP A 59 6.49 11.85 -7.32
CA TRP A 59 5.09 11.56 -7.57
C TRP A 59 4.98 10.50 -8.65
N ILE A 60 4.13 9.52 -8.41
CA ILE A 60 3.88 8.40 -9.30
C ILE A 60 2.40 8.46 -9.65
N GLU A 61 2.09 8.65 -10.93
CA GLU A 61 0.72 8.72 -11.42
C GLU A 61 0.44 7.54 -12.34
N PHE A 62 -0.71 6.92 -12.15
CA PHE A 62 -1.19 5.82 -12.98
C PHE A 62 -2.71 5.75 -12.93
N VAL A 63 -3.31 5.00 -13.88
CA VAL A 63 -4.75 4.69 -13.84
C VAL A 63 -4.91 3.36 -13.15
N SER A 64 -5.68 3.34 -12.06
CA SER A 64 -5.95 2.13 -11.28
C SER A 64 -6.81 1.15 -12.07
N ALA A 65 -6.39 -0.09 -12.17
CA ALA A 65 -7.20 -1.17 -12.72
C ALA A 65 -8.35 -1.55 -11.77
N GLU A 66 -8.15 -1.35 -10.46
CA GLU A 66 -9.14 -1.65 -9.42
C GLU A 66 -10.34 -0.69 -9.43
N SER A 67 -10.08 0.62 -9.65
CA SER A 67 -11.13 1.65 -9.57
C SER A 67 -11.42 2.38 -10.86
N GLY A 68 -10.52 2.33 -11.85
CA GLY A 68 -10.58 3.12 -13.08
C GLY A 68 -10.16 4.60 -12.88
N ASP A 69 -9.85 5.02 -11.66
CA ASP A 69 -9.47 6.39 -11.36
C ASP A 69 -7.99 6.66 -11.59
N THR A 70 -7.64 7.92 -11.80
CA THR A 70 -6.23 8.35 -11.74
C THR A 70 -5.78 8.41 -10.30
N VAL A 71 -4.76 7.61 -9.99
CA VAL A 71 -4.09 7.54 -8.68
C VAL A 71 -2.80 8.32 -8.73
N ARG A 72 -2.52 9.03 -7.64
CA ARG A 72 -1.28 9.76 -7.44
C ARG A 72 -0.66 9.32 -6.12
N LEU A 73 0.50 8.68 -6.18
CA LEU A 73 1.27 8.27 -5.00
C LEU A 73 2.38 9.26 -4.71
N HIS A 74 2.55 9.59 -3.46
CA HIS A 74 3.71 10.29 -2.93
C HIS A 74 4.82 9.29 -2.63
N ALA A 75 6.06 9.65 -2.94
CA ALA A 75 7.23 8.85 -2.62
C ALA A 75 8.40 9.74 -2.20
N LEU A 76 9.30 9.17 -1.40
CA LEU A 76 10.57 9.79 -1.04
C LEU A 76 11.72 9.07 -1.76
N TRP A 77 12.56 9.84 -2.42
CA TRP A 77 13.75 9.36 -3.07
C TRP A 77 15.00 9.77 -2.28
N ALA A 78 15.78 8.78 -1.84
CA ALA A 78 17.08 8.95 -1.25
C ALA A 78 18.15 8.53 -2.29
N PRO A 79 18.74 9.49 -3.05
CA PRO A 79 19.68 9.17 -4.11
C PRO A 79 21.03 8.67 -3.55
N GLN A 80 21.80 8.02 -4.41
CA GLN A 80 23.22 7.71 -4.18
C GLN A 80 24.12 8.55 -5.10
N GLY A 81 25.32 8.86 -4.60
CA GLY A 81 26.32 9.58 -5.40
C GLY A 81 26.91 8.78 -6.55
N ARG A 82 26.76 7.47 -6.57
CA ARG A 82 27.23 6.57 -7.64
C ARG A 82 26.13 6.32 -8.65
N ALA A 83 26.43 6.51 -9.92
CA ALA A 83 25.47 6.31 -11.01
C ALA A 83 25.03 4.83 -11.15
N ASP A 84 25.92 3.89 -10.81
CA ASP A 84 25.69 2.43 -10.88
C ASP A 84 25.14 1.83 -9.58
N ALA A 85 24.82 2.65 -8.56
CA ALA A 85 24.31 2.16 -7.29
C ALA A 85 23.02 1.35 -7.48
N PRO A 86 22.88 0.19 -6.82
CA PRO A 86 21.63 -0.57 -6.87
C PRO A 86 20.48 0.25 -6.34
N VAL A 87 19.28 0.03 -6.87
CA VAL A 87 18.05 0.69 -6.40
C VAL A 87 17.22 -0.25 -5.55
N LEU A 88 16.53 0.31 -4.56
CA LEU A 88 15.71 -0.44 -3.64
C LEU A 88 14.37 0.25 -3.45
N LEU A 89 13.28 -0.49 -3.69
CA LEU A 89 11.93 -0.09 -3.31
C LEU A 89 11.71 -0.44 -1.83
N TYR A 90 11.40 0.57 -1.03
CA TYR A 90 11.06 0.42 0.37
C TYR A 90 9.54 0.53 0.56
N LEU A 91 8.93 -0.52 1.10
CA LEU A 91 7.51 -0.65 1.40
C LEU A 91 7.31 -0.60 2.92
N HIS A 92 6.64 0.47 3.39
CA HIS A 92 6.47 0.73 4.81
C HIS A 92 5.35 -0.09 5.46
N GLY A 93 5.33 -0.11 6.78
CA GLY A 93 4.28 -0.72 7.59
C GLY A 93 3.02 0.15 7.72
N ALA A 94 2.03 -0.36 8.44
CA ALA A 94 0.80 0.35 8.77
C ALA A 94 1.03 1.63 9.59
N ARG A 95 0.03 2.50 9.68
CA ARG A 95 -0.13 3.64 10.61
C ARG A 95 0.60 4.93 10.24
N TYR A 96 1.83 4.86 9.72
CA TYR A 96 2.66 6.03 9.47
C TYR A 96 2.96 6.20 7.99
N ASP A 97 3.18 7.45 7.56
CA ASP A 97 3.64 7.78 6.23
C ASP A 97 5.09 7.33 5.97
N VAL A 98 5.53 7.43 4.74
CA VAL A 98 6.88 7.04 4.31
C VAL A 98 7.98 7.83 5.04
N ARG A 99 7.72 9.09 5.43
CA ARG A 99 8.65 9.90 6.22
C ARG A 99 8.95 9.27 7.57
N GLY A 100 7.95 8.62 8.17
CA GLY A 100 8.13 7.84 9.40
C GLY A 100 9.16 6.71 9.27
N SER A 101 9.43 6.25 8.07
CA SER A 101 10.42 5.21 7.76
C SER A 101 11.78 5.76 7.30
N ALA A 102 11.96 7.08 7.23
CA ALA A 102 13.16 7.70 6.68
C ALA A 102 14.45 7.24 7.37
N HIS A 103 14.43 6.93 8.67
CA HIS A 103 15.58 6.35 9.37
C HIS A 103 16.03 5.00 8.79
N ARG A 104 15.09 4.12 8.40
CA ARG A 104 15.40 2.86 7.74
C ARG A 104 15.95 3.11 6.33
N MET A 105 15.33 4.01 5.59
CA MET A 105 15.81 4.40 4.27
C MET A 105 17.24 4.93 4.31
N ARG A 106 17.60 5.74 5.33
CA ARG A 106 18.99 6.20 5.55
C ARG A 106 19.96 5.07 5.80
N ARG A 107 19.57 4.07 6.58
CA ARG A 107 20.43 2.90 6.81
C ARG A 107 20.67 2.12 5.52
N LEU A 108 19.63 1.92 4.72
CA LEU A 108 19.74 1.26 3.40
C LEU A 108 20.61 2.12 2.45
N GLN A 109 20.45 3.43 2.47
CA GLN A 109 21.29 4.36 1.72
C GLN A 109 22.78 4.25 2.14
N ALA A 110 23.05 4.15 3.44
CA ALA A 110 24.40 3.95 3.95
C ALA A 110 25.02 2.60 3.53
N LEU A 111 24.20 1.60 3.23
CA LEU A 111 24.64 0.32 2.64
C LEU A 111 24.90 0.40 1.12
N GLY A 112 24.69 1.56 0.51
CA GLY A 112 25.00 1.81 -0.90
C GLY A 112 23.81 1.77 -1.85
N PHE A 113 22.58 1.61 -1.36
CA PHE A 113 21.37 1.65 -2.19
C PHE A 113 20.89 3.09 -2.45
N ALA A 114 20.42 3.38 -3.65
CA ALA A 114 19.47 4.46 -3.86
C ALA A 114 18.08 3.91 -3.47
N VAL A 115 17.34 4.63 -2.63
CA VAL A 115 16.11 4.10 -2.01
C VAL A 115 14.91 4.94 -2.41
N LEU A 116 13.88 4.28 -2.96
CA LEU A 116 12.54 4.85 -3.15
C LEU A 116 11.62 4.27 -2.08
N GLY A 117 11.09 5.10 -1.20
CA GLY A 117 10.00 4.74 -0.31
C GLY A 117 8.70 5.31 -0.86
N VAL A 118 7.60 4.57 -0.83
CA VAL A 118 6.30 5.01 -1.36
C VAL A 118 5.24 4.99 -0.28
N ASP A 119 4.39 6.03 -0.25
CA ASP A 119 3.12 6.03 0.47
C ASP A 119 2.06 5.35 -0.40
N TYR A 120 1.44 4.29 0.09
CA TYR A 120 0.27 3.70 -0.57
C TYR A 120 -0.91 4.68 -0.55
N ARG A 121 -1.92 4.46 -1.37
CA ARG A 121 -3.22 5.14 -1.24
C ARG A 121 -3.68 5.14 0.21
N GLY A 122 -4.25 6.25 0.67
CA GLY A 122 -4.68 6.44 2.05
C GLY A 122 -3.58 6.82 3.03
N PHE A 123 -2.30 6.85 2.62
CA PHE A 123 -1.18 7.25 3.47
C PHE A 123 -0.51 8.53 2.98
N GLY A 124 0.05 9.28 3.93
CA GLY A 124 0.85 10.46 3.67
C GLY A 124 0.15 11.49 2.79
N GLN A 125 0.75 11.76 1.65
CA GLN A 125 0.24 12.71 0.64
C GLN A 125 -0.32 12.01 -0.61
N SER A 126 -0.40 10.67 -0.60
CA SER A 126 -1.01 9.89 -1.68
C SER A 126 -2.51 10.07 -1.76
N SER A 127 -3.12 9.66 -2.87
CA SER A 127 -4.57 9.72 -3.09
C SER A 127 -5.33 9.18 -1.87
N ALA A 128 -6.27 10.00 -1.36
CA ALA A 128 -7.02 9.71 -0.14
C ALA A 128 -8.15 8.72 -0.42
N VAL A 129 -7.96 7.47 -0.01
CA VAL A 129 -8.96 6.40 -0.09
C VAL A 129 -8.69 5.39 1.04
N LEU A 130 -9.71 4.67 1.50
CA LEU A 130 -9.49 3.55 2.41
C LEU A 130 -8.81 2.41 1.63
N PRO A 131 -7.55 2.08 1.93
CA PRO A 131 -6.81 1.09 1.17
C PRO A 131 -7.39 -0.32 1.33
N SER A 132 -7.20 -1.14 0.30
CA SER A 132 -7.37 -2.58 0.34
C SER A 132 -6.05 -3.29 0.04
N GLU A 133 -6.02 -4.59 0.20
CA GLU A 133 -4.87 -5.43 -0.17
C GLU A 133 -4.53 -5.28 -1.64
N ASP A 134 -5.52 -5.43 -2.53
CA ASP A 134 -5.33 -5.31 -3.99
C ASP A 134 -4.84 -3.91 -4.39
N MET A 135 -5.39 -2.86 -3.77
CA MET A 135 -4.91 -1.49 -3.98
C MET A 135 -3.46 -1.31 -3.55
N ALA A 136 -3.05 -1.89 -2.42
CA ALA A 136 -1.66 -1.80 -1.95
C ALA A 136 -0.69 -2.57 -2.85
N TYR A 137 -1.12 -3.71 -3.40
CA TYR A 137 -0.35 -4.46 -4.40
C TYR A 137 -0.18 -3.67 -5.69
N GLU A 138 -1.26 -3.07 -6.19
CA GLU A 138 -1.22 -2.21 -7.38
C GLU A 138 -0.31 -1.00 -7.19
N ASP A 139 -0.37 -0.35 -6.02
CA ASP A 139 0.50 0.79 -5.68
C ASP A 139 1.98 0.39 -5.68
N ALA A 140 2.31 -0.77 -5.12
CA ALA A 140 3.67 -1.30 -5.14
C ALA A 140 4.15 -1.64 -6.56
N GLN A 141 3.28 -2.20 -7.41
CA GLN A 141 3.57 -2.45 -8.81
C GLN A 141 3.87 -1.13 -9.57
N ALA A 142 3.03 -0.11 -9.37
CA ALA A 142 3.24 1.20 -9.98
C ALA A 142 4.57 1.86 -9.54
N ALA A 143 4.92 1.72 -8.25
CA ALA A 143 6.20 2.21 -7.73
C ALA A 143 7.39 1.42 -8.31
N TRP A 144 7.26 0.11 -8.49
CA TRP A 144 8.27 -0.73 -9.14
C TRP A 144 8.47 -0.36 -10.59
N ASP A 145 7.39 -0.14 -11.34
CA ASP A 145 7.43 0.28 -12.73
C ASP A 145 8.04 1.69 -12.89
N TRP A 146 7.82 2.56 -11.90
CA TRP A 146 8.48 3.86 -11.88
C TRP A 146 10.00 3.71 -11.71
N LEU A 147 10.45 2.85 -10.78
CA LEU A 147 11.88 2.53 -10.61
C LEU A 147 12.53 1.93 -11.86
N ALA A 148 11.76 1.20 -12.67
CA ALA A 148 12.25 0.61 -13.92
C ALA A 148 12.59 1.66 -15.00
N ARG A 149 12.05 2.88 -14.88
CA ARG A 149 12.33 4.00 -15.79
C ARG A 149 13.60 4.79 -15.43
N GLU A 150 14.06 4.65 -14.18
CA GLU A 150 15.40 5.07 -13.78
C GLU A 150 16.43 4.22 -14.53
N PRO A 151 17.75 4.55 -14.60
CA PRO A 151 18.68 3.88 -15.48
C PRO A 151 18.46 2.36 -15.51
N PRO A 152 18.14 1.74 -16.68
CA PRO A 152 17.51 0.41 -16.76
C PRO A 152 18.42 -0.73 -16.29
N ASP A 153 19.72 -0.52 -16.25
CA ASP A 153 20.73 -1.56 -15.96
C ASP A 153 21.06 -1.70 -14.46
N ARG A 154 20.39 -0.93 -13.59
CA ARG A 154 20.67 -0.98 -12.15
C ARG A 154 19.97 -2.18 -11.50
N PRO A 155 20.68 -3.01 -10.72
CA PRO A 155 20.04 -4.09 -9.96
C PRO A 155 18.96 -3.53 -9.04
N ARG A 156 17.77 -4.14 -9.07
CA ARG A 156 16.59 -3.71 -8.32
C ARG A 156 16.26 -4.67 -7.19
N TYR A 157 16.03 -4.12 -6.02
CA TYR A 157 15.72 -4.82 -4.78
C TYR A 157 14.42 -4.32 -4.19
N VAL A 158 13.75 -5.16 -3.42
CA VAL A 158 12.57 -4.76 -2.65
C VAL A 158 12.78 -5.07 -1.18
N PHE A 159 12.40 -4.13 -0.32
CA PHE A 159 12.42 -4.27 1.13
C PHE A 159 11.02 -3.97 1.67
N GLY A 160 10.45 -4.91 2.41
CA GLY A 160 9.16 -4.73 3.07
C GLY A 160 9.27 -4.84 4.59
N HIS A 161 8.70 -3.87 5.28
CA HIS A 161 8.60 -3.85 6.74
C HIS A 161 7.16 -4.04 7.21
N SER A 162 6.91 -5.00 8.11
CA SER A 162 5.59 -5.26 8.68
C SER A 162 4.54 -5.48 7.57
N LEU A 163 3.46 -4.68 7.48
CA LEU A 163 2.48 -4.68 6.38
C LEU A 163 3.17 -4.67 5.01
N GLY A 164 4.17 -3.80 4.82
CA GLY A 164 4.93 -3.70 3.57
C GLY A 164 5.69 -4.97 3.21
N GLY A 165 5.92 -5.88 4.16
CA GLY A 165 6.54 -7.17 3.89
C GLY A 165 5.63 -8.11 3.12
N ALA A 166 4.32 -8.18 3.44
CA ALA A 166 3.35 -8.96 2.67
C ALA A 166 3.21 -8.39 1.25
N ILE A 167 3.15 -7.06 1.13
CA ILE A 167 3.12 -6.37 -0.17
C ILE A 167 4.39 -6.65 -0.99
N ALA A 168 5.56 -6.66 -0.35
CA ALA A 168 6.83 -6.98 -1.01
C ALA A 168 6.90 -8.43 -1.50
N VAL A 169 6.32 -9.38 -0.75
CA VAL A 169 6.22 -10.80 -1.15
C VAL A 169 5.35 -10.93 -2.39
N ASP A 170 4.16 -10.31 -2.42
CA ASP A 170 3.28 -10.29 -3.59
C ASP A 170 4.01 -9.70 -4.81
N LEU A 171 4.62 -8.52 -4.67
CA LEU A 171 5.39 -7.88 -5.73
C LEU A 171 6.48 -8.81 -6.28
N ALA A 172 7.29 -9.41 -5.41
CA ALA A 172 8.38 -10.28 -5.82
C ALA A 172 7.90 -11.57 -6.47
N SER A 173 6.69 -12.06 -6.12
CA SER A 173 6.09 -13.25 -6.75
C SER A 173 5.63 -13.02 -8.19
N ARG A 174 5.39 -11.76 -8.57
CA ARG A 174 4.87 -11.34 -9.89
C ARG A 174 5.95 -10.74 -10.80
N ARG A 175 7.20 -10.58 -10.32
CA ARG A 175 8.26 -9.85 -11.03
C ARG A 175 9.54 -10.66 -11.12
N ASP A 176 9.93 -11.03 -12.32
CA ASP A 176 11.18 -11.78 -12.58
C ASP A 176 12.43 -10.89 -12.48
N ASP A 177 12.26 -9.57 -12.45
CA ASP A 177 13.32 -8.57 -12.42
C ASP A 177 13.69 -8.08 -11.00
N VAL A 178 13.13 -8.71 -9.96
CA VAL A 178 13.52 -8.52 -8.57
C VAL A 178 14.80 -9.31 -8.28
N ARG A 179 15.90 -8.60 -8.03
CA ARG A 179 17.20 -9.22 -7.72
C ARG A 179 17.21 -9.94 -6.39
N ALA A 180 16.58 -9.34 -5.38
CA ALA A 180 16.33 -9.95 -4.07
C ALA A 180 15.22 -9.23 -3.32
N LEU A 181 14.55 -9.99 -2.45
CA LEU A 181 13.52 -9.57 -1.51
C LEU A 181 14.11 -9.60 -0.08
N ILE A 182 13.87 -8.52 0.68
CA ILE A 182 14.22 -8.42 2.10
C ILE A 182 12.93 -8.17 2.86
N VAL A 183 12.65 -8.96 3.88
CA VAL A 183 11.43 -8.85 4.70
C VAL A 183 11.82 -8.71 6.16
N GLU A 184 11.28 -7.69 6.84
CA GLU A 184 11.49 -7.42 8.26
C GLU A 184 10.18 -7.39 9.02
N GLY A 185 9.99 -8.31 9.99
CA GLY A 185 8.89 -8.30 10.94
C GLY A 185 7.50 -8.39 10.30
N SER A 186 7.33 -9.28 9.31
CA SER A 186 6.12 -9.39 8.50
C SER A 186 5.42 -10.74 8.64
N PHE A 187 4.27 -10.83 8.00
CA PHE A 187 3.45 -12.02 7.77
C PHE A 187 3.36 -12.27 6.24
N THR A 188 2.88 -13.43 5.84
CA THR A 188 2.89 -13.87 4.42
C THR A 188 1.74 -13.32 3.58
N SER A 189 0.65 -12.87 4.22
CA SER A 189 -0.53 -12.25 3.58
C SER A 189 -1.18 -11.26 4.52
N ILE A 190 -1.97 -10.35 3.98
CA ILE A 190 -2.76 -9.34 4.73
C ILE A 190 -4.14 -9.89 5.06
#